data_062e02f9b269f4abb6ed2f5dd128593b
#
_entry.id   062e02f9b269f4abb6ed2f5dd128593b
#
_cell.length_a   1.000
_cell.length_b   1.000
_cell.length_c   1.000
_cell.angle_alpha   90.00
_cell.angle_beta   90.00
_cell.angle_gamma   90.00
#
_symmetry.space_group_name_H-M   'P 1'
#
loop_
_entity.id
_entity.type
_entity.pdbx_description
1 polymer ?
#
loop_
_entity_poly.entity_id
_entity_poly.type
_entity_poly.pdbx_seq_one_letter_code
_entity_poly.pdbx_strand_id
1 'polypeptide(L)'
;MADNNDNLRPRRELEEVLRRIDKSLNFEDAHLELSSDELTDSLILFLKENFWPDEPLWKSLGLQIDEEVTRRFASHVKDNLSILLVSNTSGEIIGCRTMFLDTLNEANDKADDTGIQQIKNEKLKKVRTFLGHKWRERDVFQHFGVTRAMHFLALAIHKKYRGRGIASKLMQASLAFCKELGFTPVCIVGECTSEISQKIFEKFDFENVYTVRYDEYKVNDEIVFTNTGDNKTAKFFVKQL
;
A
#
# COMPACT_ATOMS: atom_id res chain seq x y z
N MET A 1 -19.13 16.14 -22.28
CA MET A 1 -18.73 14.73 -22.24
C MET A 1 -17.23 14.75 -22.11
N ALA A 2 -16.70 14.45 -20.93
CA ALA A 2 -15.25 14.39 -20.75
C ALA A 2 -14.76 13.14 -21.47
N ASP A 3 -13.78 13.27 -22.37
CA ASP A 3 -13.05 12.16 -22.93
C ASP A 3 -12.38 11.41 -21.76
N ASN A 4 -13.01 10.35 -21.29
CA ASN A 4 -12.40 9.42 -20.36
C ASN A 4 -11.27 8.72 -21.11
N ASN A 5 -10.06 9.25 -20.98
CA ASN A 5 -8.86 8.56 -21.40
C ASN A 5 -8.59 7.44 -20.39
N ASP A 6 -9.23 6.29 -20.65
CA ASP A 6 -9.33 5.18 -19.67
C ASP A 6 -8.09 4.27 -19.65
N ASN A 7 -7.01 4.64 -20.33
CA ASN A 7 -5.85 3.78 -20.48
C ASN A 7 -4.68 4.23 -19.62
N LEU A 8 -4.17 3.30 -18.81
CA LEU A 8 -2.87 3.44 -18.15
C LEU A 8 -1.80 3.76 -19.21
N ARG A 9 -0.92 4.74 -18.93
CA ARG A 9 0.21 5.06 -19.82
C ARG A 9 1.11 3.83 -20.01
N PRO A 10 1.72 3.69 -21.20
CA PRO A 10 2.73 2.68 -21.43
C PRO A 10 3.87 2.77 -20.42
N ARG A 11 4.43 1.62 -20.01
CA ARG A 11 5.51 1.53 -19.02
C ARG A 11 6.64 2.51 -19.26
N ARG A 12 7.12 2.64 -20.51
CA ARG A 12 8.20 3.56 -20.88
C ARG A 12 7.88 5.00 -20.49
N GLU A 13 6.65 5.45 -20.71
CA GLU A 13 6.22 6.80 -20.34
C GLU A 13 6.17 6.97 -18.82
N LEU A 14 5.69 5.96 -18.11
CA LEU A 14 5.67 5.95 -16.63
C LEU A 14 7.08 5.99 -16.03
N GLU A 15 8.04 5.32 -16.64
CA GLU A 15 9.46 5.39 -16.24
C GLU A 15 10.05 6.79 -16.52
N GLU A 16 9.64 7.46 -17.60
CA GLU A 16 10.03 8.84 -17.87
C GLU A 16 9.42 9.83 -16.87
N VAL A 17 8.16 9.61 -16.49
CA VAL A 17 7.50 10.36 -15.41
C VAL A 17 8.28 10.20 -14.12
N LEU A 18 8.60 8.95 -13.73
CA LEU A 18 9.29 8.68 -12.48
C LEU A 18 10.70 9.29 -12.46
N ARG A 19 11.43 9.25 -13.58
CA ARG A 19 12.75 9.94 -13.69
C ARG A 19 12.68 11.45 -13.51
N ARG A 20 11.60 12.11 -13.98
CA ARG A 20 11.39 13.55 -13.74
C ARG A 20 11.11 13.83 -12.26
N ILE A 21 10.30 12.99 -11.62
CA ILE A 21 9.98 13.09 -10.19
C ILE A 21 11.24 12.88 -9.35
N ASP A 22 12.03 11.86 -9.67
CA ASP A 22 13.29 11.54 -8.99
C ASP A 22 14.24 12.74 -8.98
N LYS A 23 14.49 13.33 -10.16
CA LYS A 23 15.30 14.55 -10.28
C LYS A 23 14.79 15.70 -9.44
N SER A 24 13.47 15.87 -9.30
CA SER A 24 12.86 16.96 -8.53
C SER A 24 13.01 16.78 -7.02
N LEU A 25 12.99 15.52 -6.55
CA LEU A 25 13.07 15.19 -5.12
C LEU A 25 14.50 15.05 -4.61
N ASN A 26 15.43 14.78 -5.50
CA ASN A 26 16.88 14.70 -5.24
C ASN A 26 17.20 13.86 -3.99
N PHE A 27 17.12 12.53 -4.12
CA PHE A 27 17.55 11.62 -3.06
C PHE A 27 19.08 11.57 -3.00
N GLU A 28 19.62 11.69 -1.79
CA GLU A 28 21.05 11.54 -1.56
C GLU A 28 21.47 10.08 -1.78
N ASP A 29 22.40 9.82 -2.69
CA ASP A 29 22.95 8.49 -3.04
C ASP A 29 21.90 7.41 -3.36
N ALA A 30 20.75 7.81 -3.89
CA ALA A 30 19.71 6.89 -4.29
C ALA A 30 18.86 7.47 -5.45
N HIS A 31 18.13 6.60 -6.15
CA HIS A 31 17.20 6.96 -7.20
C HIS A 31 15.90 6.17 -7.11
N LEU A 32 14.86 6.69 -7.76
CA LEU A 32 13.57 6.02 -7.85
C LEU A 32 13.52 5.09 -9.07
N GLU A 33 13.00 3.89 -8.86
CA GLU A 33 12.80 2.88 -9.89
C GLU A 33 11.39 2.28 -9.81
N LEU A 34 10.78 1.94 -10.95
CA LEU A 34 9.53 1.17 -10.95
C LEU A 34 9.83 -0.30 -10.68
N SER A 35 8.97 -0.94 -9.90
CA SER A 35 9.02 -2.39 -9.72
C SER A 35 8.90 -3.11 -11.07
N SER A 36 9.48 -4.30 -11.13
CA SER A 36 9.36 -5.23 -12.24
C SER A 36 9.26 -6.65 -11.70
N ASP A 37 8.93 -7.61 -12.57
CA ASP A 37 8.85 -9.01 -12.16
C ASP A 37 10.21 -9.51 -11.64
N GLU A 38 11.32 -9.05 -12.24
CA GLU A 38 12.70 -9.41 -11.83
C GLU A 38 13.05 -8.87 -10.43
N LEU A 39 12.43 -7.77 -10.01
CA LEU A 39 12.67 -7.13 -8.71
C LEU A 39 11.73 -7.65 -7.61
N THR A 40 10.73 -8.46 -7.95
CA THR A 40 9.70 -8.91 -6.99
C THR A 40 10.30 -9.67 -5.82
N ASP A 41 11.25 -10.59 -6.06
CA ASP A 41 11.88 -11.35 -4.99
C ASP A 41 12.74 -10.46 -4.07
N SER A 42 13.48 -9.50 -4.64
CA SER A 42 14.26 -8.52 -3.89
C SER A 42 13.37 -7.61 -3.06
N LEU A 43 12.22 -7.19 -3.60
CA LEU A 43 11.21 -6.40 -2.88
C LEU A 43 10.60 -7.20 -1.71
N ILE A 44 10.26 -8.47 -1.92
CA ILE A 44 9.75 -9.36 -0.87
C ILE A 44 10.78 -9.53 0.24
N LEU A 45 12.06 -9.75 -0.11
CA LEU A 45 13.14 -9.85 0.87
C LEU A 45 13.29 -8.57 1.67
N PHE A 46 13.28 -7.42 1.01
CA PHE A 46 13.31 -6.11 1.66
C PHE A 46 12.16 -5.93 2.66
N LEU A 47 10.93 -6.32 2.29
CA LEU A 47 9.76 -6.21 3.16
C LEU A 47 9.79 -7.19 4.34
N LYS A 48 10.36 -8.38 4.16
CA LYS A 48 10.58 -9.34 5.25
C LYS A 48 11.45 -8.76 6.36
N GLU A 49 12.41 -7.93 6.02
CA GLU A 49 13.36 -7.37 6.97
C GLU A 49 12.93 -6.01 7.54
N ASN A 50 12.22 -5.20 6.74
CA ASN A 50 12.03 -3.78 7.01
C ASN A 50 10.57 -3.33 7.15
N PHE A 51 9.58 -4.19 6.88
CA PHE A 51 8.16 -3.85 6.96
C PHE A 51 7.36 -4.80 7.86
N TRP A 52 7.24 -6.07 7.49
CA TRP A 52 6.36 -7.01 8.18
C TRP A 52 6.71 -7.23 9.66
N PRO A 53 7.99 -7.24 10.11
CA PRO A 53 8.30 -7.36 11.53
C PRO A 53 7.80 -6.22 12.41
N ASP A 54 7.58 -5.04 11.80
CA ASP A 54 7.15 -3.82 12.49
C ASP A 54 5.65 -3.54 12.29
N GLU A 55 4.95 -4.33 11.43
CA GLU A 55 3.55 -4.14 11.10
C GLU A 55 2.66 -4.57 12.30
N PRO A 56 1.78 -3.67 12.81
CA PRO A 56 1.07 -3.91 14.07
C PRO A 56 0.15 -5.14 14.09
N LEU A 57 -0.58 -5.41 13.00
CA LEU A 57 -1.51 -6.54 12.93
C LEU A 57 -0.75 -7.87 12.87
N TRP A 58 0.37 -7.89 12.11
CA TRP A 58 1.25 -9.06 11.99
C TRP A 58 1.90 -9.39 13.30
N LYS A 59 2.41 -8.36 13.98
CA LYS A 59 3.04 -8.48 15.30
C LYS A 59 2.03 -8.96 16.35
N SER A 60 0.83 -8.37 16.35
CA SER A 60 -0.24 -8.75 17.28
C SER A 60 -0.62 -10.22 17.17
N LEU A 61 -0.71 -10.77 15.97
CA LEU A 61 -1.06 -12.16 15.74
C LEU A 61 0.15 -13.11 15.75
N GLY A 62 1.38 -12.59 15.80
CA GLY A 62 2.58 -13.38 15.58
C GLY A 62 2.55 -14.09 14.22
N LEU A 63 2.13 -13.36 13.17
CA LEU A 63 2.01 -13.88 11.81
C LEU A 63 3.41 -14.10 11.22
N GLN A 64 3.68 -15.30 10.74
CA GLN A 64 4.92 -15.65 10.06
C GLN A 64 4.80 -15.38 8.55
N ILE A 65 5.91 -14.99 7.94
CA ILE A 65 5.97 -14.73 6.49
C ILE A 65 6.28 -16.03 5.78
N ASP A 66 5.24 -16.79 5.50
CA ASP A 66 5.30 -18.04 4.76
C ASP A 66 5.15 -17.83 3.23
N GLU A 67 5.14 -18.91 2.49
CA GLU A 67 4.99 -18.90 1.04
C GLU A 67 3.61 -18.37 0.60
N GLU A 68 2.55 -18.62 1.37
CA GLU A 68 1.23 -18.10 1.04
C GLU A 68 1.19 -16.57 1.12
N VAL A 69 1.80 -15.99 2.16
CA VAL A 69 1.92 -14.54 2.33
C VAL A 69 2.67 -13.92 1.15
N THR A 70 3.86 -14.45 0.82
CA THR A 70 4.70 -13.87 -0.22
C THR A 70 4.09 -14.00 -1.61
N ARG A 71 3.47 -15.13 -1.93
CA ARG A 71 2.77 -15.34 -3.18
C ARG A 71 1.57 -14.38 -3.34
N ARG A 72 0.76 -14.20 -2.28
CA ARG A 72 -0.35 -13.25 -2.30
C ARG A 72 0.11 -11.82 -2.43
N PHE A 73 1.21 -11.46 -1.76
CA PHE A 73 1.81 -10.14 -1.93
C PHE A 73 2.27 -9.93 -3.38
N ALA A 74 3.02 -10.87 -3.96
CA ALA A 74 3.45 -10.81 -5.35
C ALA A 74 2.27 -10.61 -6.32
N SER A 75 1.15 -11.32 -6.08
CA SER A 75 -0.06 -11.17 -6.91
C SER A 75 -0.71 -9.78 -6.81
N HIS A 76 -0.54 -9.06 -5.71
CA HIS A 76 -1.04 -7.68 -5.58
C HIS A 76 -0.16 -6.67 -6.33
N VAL A 77 1.15 -6.89 -6.37
CA VAL A 77 2.08 -5.93 -7.00
C VAL A 77 2.44 -6.26 -8.44
N LYS A 78 1.75 -7.23 -9.04
CA LYS A 78 1.96 -7.72 -10.43
C LYS A 78 1.83 -6.64 -11.51
N ASP A 79 1.13 -5.54 -11.22
CA ASP A 79 0.94 -4.43 -12.16
C ASP A 79 2.23 -3.61 -12.36
N ASN A 80 3.27 -3.90 -11.57
CA ASN A 80 4.59 -3.26 -11.65
C ASN A 80 4.54 -1.72 -11.53
N LEU A 81 3.59 -1.21 -10.73
CA LEU A 81 3.38 0.23 -10.48
C LEU A 81 4.05 0.69 -9.18
N SER A 82 4.62 -0.21 -8.39
CA SER A 82 5.27 0.13 -7.12
C SER A 82 6.55 0.94 -7.36
N ILE A 83 6.81 1.91 -6.48
CA ILE A 83 8.01 2.76 -6.54
C ILE A 83 9.03 2.24 -5.53
N LEU A 84 10.21 1.94 -6.00
CA LEU A 84 11.37 1.52 -5.22
C LEU A 84 12.36 2.67 -5.11
N LEU A 85 12.99 2.82 -3.97
CA LEU A 85 14.15 3.69 -3.77
C LEU A 85 15.38 2.80 -3.68
N VAL A 86 16.27 2.90 -4.66
CA VAL A 86 17.43 2.03 -4.83
C VAL A 86 18.71 2.83 -4.55
N SER A 87 19.62 2.28 -3.76
CA SER A 87 20.92 2.88 -3.47
C SER A 87 21.82 2.88 -4.70
N ASN A 88 22.38 4.02 -5.05
CA ASN A 88 23.34 4.14 -6.17
C ASN A 88 24.65 3.42 -5.87
N THR A 89 25.01 3.27 -4.59
CA THR A 89 26.27 2.63 -4.18
C THR A 89 26.15 1.11 -4.15
N SER A 90 25.05 0.56 -3.56
CA SER A 90 24.92 -0.90 -3.38
C SER A 90 23.99 -1.59 -4.38
N GLY A 91 23.12 -0.85 -5.06
CA GLY A 91 22.06 -1.41 -5.89
C GLY A 91 20.91 -2.05 -5.08
N GLU A 92 20.92 -1.91 -3.76
CA GLU A 92 19.90 -2.51 -2.89
C GLU A 92 18.68 -1.58 -2.74
N ILE A 93 17.52 -2.18 -2.54
CA ILE A 93 16.29 -1.45 -2.18
C ILE A 93 16.45 -0.92 -0.75
N ILE A 94 16.39 0.42 -0.59
CA ILE A 94 16.46 1.10 0.70
C ILE A 94 15.14 1.73 1.13
N GLY A 95 14.14 1.69 0.25
CA GLY A 95 12.78 2.13 0.53
C GLY A 95 11.82 1.69 -0.55
N CYS A 96 10.54 1.64 -0.24
CA CYS A 96 9.50 1.40 -1.24
C CYS A 96 8.15 2.00 -0.84
N ARG A 97 7.37 2.31 -1.86
CA ARG A 97 5.91 2.43 -1.80
C ARG A 97 5.32 1.37 -2.70
N THR A 98 4.77 0.31 -2.14
CA THR A 98 4.07 -0.69 -2.93
C THR A 98 2.62 -0.28 -3.14
N MET A 99 2.16 -0.45 -4.37
CA MET A 99 0.81 -0.07 -4.76
C MET A 99 0.34 -0.91 -5.95
N PHE A 100 -0.95 -0.99 -6.12
CA PHE A 100 -1.60 -1.68 -7.23
C PHE A 100 -2.87 -0.94 -7.65
N LEU A 101 -3.29 -1.18 -8.88
CA LEU A 101 -4.53 -0.64 -9.42
C LEU A 101 -5.69 -1.58 -9.06
N ASP A 102 -6.64 -1.07 -8.29
CA ASP A 102 -7.89 -1.78 -7.98
C ASP A 102 -9.00 -1.29 -8.92
N THR A 103 -9.79 -2.21 -9.48
CA THR A 103 -10.90 -1.87 -10.35
C THR A 103 -12.23 -2.25 -9.70
N LEU A 104 -13.30 -1.55 -10.05
CA LEU A 104 -14.64 -1.82 -9.53
C LEU A 104 -15.06 -3.28 -9.75
N ASN A 105 -14.72 -3.86 -10.91
CA ASN A 105 -15.04 -5.27 -11.22
C ASN A 105 -14.26 -6.22 -10.31
N GLU A 106 -12.94 -6.01 -10.15
CA GLU A 106 -12.12 -6.81 -9.24
C GLU A 106 -12.52 -6.60 -7.77
N ALA A 107 -12.94 -5.39 -7.40
CA ALA A 107 -13.44 -5.11 -6.06
C ALA A 107 -14.76 -5.86 -5.79
N ASN A 108 -15.66 -5.93 -6.76
CA ASN A 108 -16.89 -6.71 -6.66
C ASN A 108 -16.60 -8.22 -6.56
N ASP A 109 -15.64 -8.74 -7.33
CA ASP A 109 -15.20 -10.14 -7.26
C ASP A 109 -14.50 -10.45 -5.92
N LYS A 110 -13.75 -9.48 -5.38
CA LYS A 110 -13.11 -9.57 -4.04
C LYS A 110 -14.13 -9.38 -2.90
N ALA A 111 -15.24 -8.68 -3.14
CA ALA A 111 -16.33 -8.52 -2.17
C ALA A 111 -17.09 -9.84 -1.94
N ASP A 112 -17.07 -10.74 -2.91
CA ASP A 112 -17.44 -12.12 -2.67
C ASP A 112 -16.30 -12.77 -1.86
N ASP A 113 -16.54 -13.14 -0.60
CA ASP A 113 -15.55 -13.68 0.38
C ASP A 113 -14.71 -14.88 -0.11
N THR A 114 -14.87 -15.30 -1.37
CA THR A 114 -14.20 -16.45 -1.98
C THR A 114 -12.68 -16.35 -1.89
N GLY A 115 -12.12 -15.18 -2.15
CA GLY A 115 -10.66 -14.96 -2.05
C GLY A 115 -10.13 -15.08 -0.61
N ILE A 116 -10.92 -14.62 0.38
CA ILE A 116 -10.57 -14.71 1.82
C ILE A 116 -10.76 -16.15 2.31
N GLN A 117 -11.81 -16.85 1.88
CA GLN A 117 -12.06 -18.25 2.26
C GLN A 117 -10.97 -19.20 1.78
N GLN A 118 -10.30 -18.90 0.66
CA GLN A 118 -9.17 -19.68 0.14
C GLN A 118 -7.86 -19.48 0.91
N ILE A 119 -7.79 -18.53 1.86
CA ILE A 119 -6.61 -18.33 2.70
C ILE A 119 -6.51 -19.47 3.71
N LYS A 120 -5.41 -20.23 3.64
CA LYS A 120 -5.13 -21.34 4.55
C LYS A 120 -4.51 -20.89 5.87
N ASN A 121 -3.70 -19.84 5.82
CA ASN A 121 -3.09 -19.26 7.01
C ASN A 121 -4.14 -18.47 7.80
N GLU A 122 -4.63 -19.04 8.91
CA GLU A 122 -5.71 -18.48 9.72
C GLU A 122 -5.39 -17.06 10.27
N LYS A 123 -4.11 -16.77 10.57
CA LYS A 123 -3.69 -15.45 11.02
C LYS A 123 -3.78 -14.43 9.88
N LEU A 124 -3.30 -14.80 8.69
CA LEU A 124 -3.43 -13.98 7.49
C LEU A 124 -4.91 -13.76 7.14
N LYS A 125 -5.73 -14.80 7.26
CA LYS A 125 -7.17 -14.72 7.04
C LYS A 125 -7.82 -13.68 7.97
N LYS A 126 -7.47 -13.67 9.28
CA LYS A 126 -7.96 -12.67 10.23
C LYS A 126 -7.58 -11.24 9.80
N VAL A 127 -6.34 -11.00 9.38
CA VAL A 127 -5.90 -9.69 8.89
C VAL A 127 -6.70 -9.28 7.63
N ARG A 128 -6.82 -10.17 6.65
CA ARG A 128 -7.54 -9.89 5.40
C ARG A 128 -9.03 -9.69 5.62
N THR A 129 -9.65 -10.45 6.51
CA THR A 129 -11.05 -10.26 6.90
C THR A 129 -11.26 -8.89 7.54
N PHE A 130 -10.39 -8.50 8.48
CA PHE A 130 -10.45 -7.19 9.13
C PHE A 130 -10.37 -6.04 8.12
N LEU A 131 -9.34 -6.03 7.28
CA LEU A 131 -9.13 -4.97 6.31
C LEU A 131 -10.22 -4.96 5.23
N GLY A 132 -10.54 -6.11 4.66
CA GLY A 132 -11.54 -6.21 3.60
C GLY A 132 -12.97 -5.87 4.06
N HIS A 133 -13.35 -6.27 5.29
CA HIS A 133 -14.68 -5.95 5.84
C HIS A 133 -14.88 -4.43 5.98
N LYS A 134 -13.84 -3.70 6.37
CA LYS A 134 -13.94 -2.26 6.57
C LYS A 134 -14.04 -1.47 5.26
N TRP A 135 -13.40 -1.91 4.19
CA TRP A 135 -13.61 -1.31 2.88
C TRP A 135 -15.01 -1.56 2.31
N ARG A 136 -15.63 -2.71 2.64
CA ARG A 136 -17.01 -3.02 2.23
C ARG A 136 -18.06 -2.15 2.92
N GLU A 137 -17.80 -1.66 4.13
CA GLU A 137 -18.70 -0.74 4.82
C GLU A 137 -18.78 0.63 4.14
N ARG A 138 -17.78 0.99 3.32
CA ARG A 138 -17.76 2.20 2.50
C ARG A 138 -17.28 1.87 1.10
N ASP A 139 -18.22 1.86 0.18
CA ASP A 139 -17.91 1.71 -1.25
C ASP A 139 -17.25 3.01 -1.76
N VAL A 140 -15.90 2.97 -1.82
CA VAL A 140 -15.07 4.09 -2.28
C VAL A 140 -15.35 4.42 -3.76
N PHE A 141 -15.62 3.40 -4.57
CA PHE A 141 -15.92 3.58 -5.99
C PHE A 141 -17.22 4.35 -6.17
N GLN A 142 -18.26 3.97 -5.43
CA GLN A 142 -19.54 4.68 -5.44
C GLN A 142 -19.40 6.09 -4.84
N HIS A 143 -18.67 6.23 -3.73
CA HIS A 143 -18.51 7.50 -3.03
C HIS A 143 -17.84 8.58 -3.90
N PHE A 144 -16.82 8.20 -4.66
CA PHE A 144 -16.09 9.13 -5.54
C PHE A 144 -16.54 9.06 -7.00
N GLY A 145 -17.49 8.19 -7.36
CA GLY A 145 -17.93 8.02 -8.74
C GLY A 145 -16.83 7.54 -9.68
N VAL A 146 -15.91 6.72 -9.18
CA VAL A 146 -14.75 6.21 -9.94
C VAL A 146 -14.88 4.71 -10.19
N THR A 147 -14.23 4.23 -11.26
CA THR A 147 -14.18 2.80 -11.59
C THR A 147 -12.82 2.17 -11.26
N ARG A 148 -11.84 3.00 -10.86
CA ARG A 148 -10.48 2.59 -10.54
C ARG A 148 -9.98 3.35 -9.31
N ALA A 149 -9.18 2.68 -8.49
CA ALA A 149 -8.50 3.27 -7.35
C ALA A 149 -7.06 2.74 -7.27
N MET A 150 -6.11 3.62 -6.97
CA MET A 150 -4.76 3.21 -6.65
C MET A 150 -4.69 2.82 -5.18
N HIS A 151 -4.42 1.57 -4.89
CA HIS A 151 -4.29 1.07 -3.52
C HIS A 151 -2.86 1.20 -3.03
N PHE A 152 -2.63 2.03 -2.01
CA PHE A 152 -1.34 2.19 -1.34
C PHE A 152 -1.19 1.12 -0.26
N LEU A 153 -0.41 0.07 -0.55
CA LEU A 153 -0.33 -1.13 0.29
C LEU A 153 0.73 -1.02 1.39
N ALA A 154 2.00 -0.76 1.05
CA ALA A 154 3.06 -0.62 2.02
C ALA A 154 3.95 0.60 1.74
N LEU A 155 4.39 1.27 2.79
CA LEU A 155 5.44 2.28 2.77
C LEU A 155 6.53 1.82 3.74
N ALA A 156 7.67 1.44 3.22
CA ALA A 156 8.76 0.89 4.01
C ALA A 156 10.08 1.60 3.71
N ILE A 157 10.85 1.83 4.77
CA ILE A 157 12.21 2.39 4.70
C ILE A 157 13.13 1.44 5.44
N HIS A 158 14.26 1.12 4.82
CA HIS A 158 15.32 0.33 5.42
C HIS A 158 15.75 0.94 6.78
N LYS A 159 15.88 0.11 7.80
CA LYS A 159 16.08 0.54 9.20
C LYS A 159 17.19 1.58 9.38
N LYS A 160 18.32 1.45 8.65
CA LYS A 160 19.46 2.38 8.69
C LYS A 160 19.16 3.77 8.13
N TYR A 161 18.11 3.92 7.33
CA TYR A 161 17.75 5.18 6.64
C TYR A 161 16.50 5.85 7.23
N ARG A 162 15.90 5.28 8.28
CA ARG A 162 14.74 5.86 8.98
C ARG A 162 15.08 7.18 9.65
N GLY A 163 14.07 8.01 9.91
CA GLY A 163 14.24 9.30 10.58
C GLY A 163 14.78 10.43 9.70
N ARG A 164 15.03 10.18 8.40
CA ARG A 164 15.61 11.15 7.44
C ARG A 164 14.58 11.78 6.49
N GLY A 165 13.29 11.64 6.78
CA GLY A 165 12.23 12.21 5.93
C GLY A 165 11.93 11.44 4.62
N ILE A 166 12.63 10.33 4.35
CA ILE A 166 12.51 9.54 3.11
C ILE A 166 11.08 9.06 2.87
N ALA A 167 10.37 8.62 3.92
CA ALA A 167 8.97 8.17 3.79
C ALA A 167 8.05 9.28 3.27
N SER A 168 8.25 10.53 3.70
CA SER A 168 7.51 11.70 3.18
C SER A 168 7.87 11.99 1.72
N LYS A 169 9.15 11.87 1.33
CA LYS A 169 9.56 12.02 -0.07
C LYS A 169 8.98 10.92 -0.96
N LEU A 170 8.95 9.65 -0.50
CA LEU A 170 8.31 8.55 -1.23
C LEU A 170 6.79 8.76 -1.37
N MET A 171 6.11 9.26 -0.33
CA MET A 171 4.70 9.64 -0.44
C MET A 171 4.51 10.74 -1.49
N GLN A 172 5.33 11.79 -1.47
CA GLN A 172 5.30 12.87 -2.46
C GLN A 172 5.54 12.34 -3.88
N ALA A 173 6.54 11.45 -4.06
CA ALA A 173 6.80 10.80 -5.34
C ALA A 173 5.60 10.02 -5.84
N SER A 174 4.97 9.24 -4.96
CA SER A 174 3.82 8.40 -5.31
C SER A 174 2.60 9.22 -5.72
N LEU A 175 2.32 10.32 -5.01
CA LEU A 175 1.24 11.25 -5.38
C LEU A 175 1.49 11.94 -6.73
N ALA A 176 2.73 12.39 -6.97
CA ALA A 176 3.11 12.99 -8.24
C ALA A 176 3.02 11.97 -9.39
N PHE A 177 3.44 10.73 -9.15
CA PHE A 177 3.35 9.64 -10.12
C PHE A 177 1.90 9.28 -10.44
N CYS A 178 1.03 9.17 -9.42
CA CYS A 178 -0.38 8.85 -9.61
C CYS A 178 -1.12 9.89 -10.47
N LYS A 179 -0.75 11.18 -10.41
CA LYS A 179 -1.32 12.23 -11.29
C LYS A 179 -1.01 12.02 -12.76
N GLU A 180 0.01 11.26 -13.07
CA GLU A 180 0.53 11.07 -14.43
C GLU A 180 0.22 9.67 -15.00
N LEU A 181 -0.66 8.89 -14.35
CA LEU A 181 -0.97 7.51 -14.78
C LEU A 181 -1.67 7.43 -16.16
N GLY A 182 -2.31 8.51 -16.60
CA GLY A 182 -2.96 8.58 -17.90
C GLY A 182 -4.48 8.46 -17.87
N PHE A 183 -5.08 8.31 -16.69
CA PHE A 183 -6.53 8.35 -16.49
C PHE A 183 -6.90 9.31 -15.37
N THR A 184 -8.13 9.82 -15.41
CA THR A 184 -8.68 10.74 -14.40
C THR A 184 -10.18 10.46 -14.19
N PRO A 185 -10.73 10.68 -13.01
CA PRO A 185 -10.01 11.03 -11.76
C PRO A 185 -9.20 9.87 -11.21
N VAL A 186 -8.11 10.17 -10.50
CA VAL A 186 -7.36 9.17 -9.75
C VAL A 186 -7.83 9.22 -8.29
N CYS A 187 -8.40 8.14 -7.82
CA CYS A 187 -8.66 7.94 -6.40
C CYS A 187 -7.55 7.07 -5.80
N ILE A 188 -7.05 7.46 -4.63
CA ILE A 188 -6.07 6.69 -3.87
C ILE A 188 -6.71 6.24 -2.57
N VAL A 189 -6.52 4.97 -2.24
CA VAL A 189 -6.98 4.36 -0.98
C VAL A 189 -5.80 3.73 -0.24
N GLY A 190 -5.90 3.62 1.08
CA GLY A 190 -4.88 2.93 1.87
C GLY A 190 -5.27 2.73 3.32
N GLU A 191 -4.81 1.63 3.90
CA GLU A 191 -4.97 1.31 5.32
C GLU A 191 -3.70 1.68 6.09
N CYS A 192 -3.87 2.42 7.15
CA CYS A 192 -2.80 2.82 8.05
C CYS A 192 -2.97 2.15 9.41
N THR A 193 -2.25 1.08 9.63
CA THR A 193 -2.29 0.27 10.84
C THR A 193 -1.37 0.78 11.94
N SER A 194 -0.42 1.66 11.62
CA SER A 194 0.49 2.28 12.58
C SER A 194 0.26 3.79 12.68
N GLU A 195 0.50 4.37 13.88
CA GLU A 195 0.43 5.82 14.07
C GLU A 195 1.38 6.59 13.15
N ILE A 196 2.54 6.01 12.83
CA ILE A 196 3.51 6.64 11.93
C ILE A 196 2.94 6.78 10.52
N SER A 197 2.33 5.70 10.00
CA SER A 197 1.70 5.75 8.68
C SER A 197 0.50 6.70 8.65
N GLN A 198 -0.32 6.73 9.72
CA GLN A 198 -1.45 7.65 9.84
C GLN A 198 -0.99 9.11 9.74
N LYS A 199 0.05 9.51 10.50
CA LYS A 199 0.62 10.86 10.45
C LYS A 199 1.15 11.23 9.06
N ILE A 200 1.67 10.26 8.30
CA ILE A 200 2.13 10.51 6.92
C ILE A 200 0.93 10.79 6.02
N PHE A 201 -0.13 9.98 6.07
CA PHE A 201 -1.32 10.20 5.27
C PHE A 201 -2.01 11.53 5.61
N GLU A 202 -2.16 11.84 6.91
CA GLU A 202 -2.71 13.12 7.39
C GLU A 202 -1.89 14.32 6.89
N LYS A 203 -0.55 14.23 6.92
CA LYS A 203 0.35 15.28 6.41
C LYS A 203 0.14 15.59 4.93
N PHE A 204 -0.31 14.64 4.15
CA PHE A 204 -0.57 14.78 2.73
C PHE A 204 -2.07 14.95 2.41
N ASP A 205 -2.86 15.39 3.38
CA ASP A 205 -4.28 15.74 3.25
C ASP A 205 -5.14 14.59 2.70
N PHE A 206 -4.87 13.36 3.15
CA PHE A 206 -5.79 12.25 2.92
C PHE A 206 -6.97 12.35 3.89
N GLU A 207 -8.18 12.14 3.37
CA GLU A 207 -9.38 12.04 4.18
C GLU A 207 -9.41 10.72 4.94
N ASN A 208 -9.60 10.77 6.27
CA ASN A 208 -9.86 9.58 7.06
C ASN A 208 -11.35 9.25 7.00
N VAL A 209 -11.71 8.20 6.28
CA VAL A 209 -13.11 7.78 6.10
C VAL A 209 -13.57 6.77 7.15
N TYR A 210 -12.64 6.09 7.82
CA TYR A 210 -12.98 5.12 8.85
C TYR A 210 -11.82 4.94 9.84
N THR A 211 -12.17 4.79 11.13
CA THR A 211 -11.20 4.49 12.21
C THR A 211 -11.71 3.32 13.02
N VAL A 212 -10.85 2.34 13.24
CA VAL A 212 -11.13 1.18 14.11
C VAL A 212 -10.15 1.16 15.25
N ARG A 213 -10.65 1.09 16.47
CA ARG A 213 -9.81 0.81 17.66
C ARG A 213 -9.52 -0.68 17.74
N TYR A 214 -8.28 -1.04 18.00
CA TYR A 214 -7.89 -2.45 18.10
C TYR A 214 -8.50 -3.16 19.32
N ASP A 215 -8.66 -2.44 20.43
CA ASP A 215 -9.26 -2.93 21.67
C ASP A 215 -10.81 -3.08 21.61
N GLU A 216 -11.44 -2.57 20.55
CA GLU A 216 -12.86 -2.70 20.29
C GLU A 216 -13.20 -3.71 19.20
N TYR A 217 -12.21 -4.12 18.40
CA TYR A 217 -12.45 -5.09 17.33
C TYR A 217 -12.48 -6.53 17.87
N LYS A 218 -13.69 -7.10 17.88
CA LYS A 218 -13.96 -8.43 18.43
C LYS A 218 -14.51 -9.37 17.37
N VAL A 219 -14.16 -10.64 17.50
CA VAL A 219 -14.77 -11.76 16.79
C VAL A 219 -15.15 -12.80 17.86
N ASN A 220 -16.40 -13.21 17.91
CA ASN A 220 -16.94 -14.11 18.97
C ASN A 220 -16.66 -13.59 20.39
N ASP A 221 -16.86 -12.28 20.62
CA ASP A 221 -16.59 -11.57 21.88
C ASP A 221 -15.12 -11.50 22.33
N GLU A 222 -14.19 -12.03 21.55
CA GLU A 222 -12.76 -11.94 21.82
C GLU A 222 -12.09 -10.82 21.03
N ILE A 223 -11.24 -10.01 21.68
CA ILE A 223 -10.42 -8.98 21.01
C ILE A 223 -9.40 -9.68 20.13
N VAL A 224 -9.39 -9.32 18.83
CA VAL A 224 -8.54 -9.98 17.83
C VAL A 224 -7.10 -9.49 17.89
N PHE A 225 -6.88 -8.17 18.08
CA PHE A 225 -5.56 -7.54 18.04
C PHE A 225 -5.17 -7.01 19.42
N THR A 226 -4.43 -7.81 20.19
CA THR A 226 -4.12 -7.50 21.59
C THR A 226 -2.73 -6.93 21.83
N ASN A 227 -1.76 -7.18 20.95
CA ASN A 227 -0.36 -6.79 21.11
C ASN A 227 0.12 -5.91 19.93
N THR A 228 -0.51 -4.75 19.75
CA THR A 228 -0.20 -3.80 18.69
C THR A 228 0.86 -2.75 19.08
N GLY A 229 1.47 -2.89 20.25
CA GLY A 229 2.41 -1.91 20.81
C GLY A 229 1.71 -0.59 21.11
N ASP A 230 2.36 0.53 20.72
CA ASP A 230 1.80 1.89 20.90
C ASP A 230 0.69 2.22 19.92
N ASN A 231 0.47 1.39 18.88
CA ASN A 231 -0.57 1.61 17.88
C ASN A 231 -1.94 1.23 18.45
N LYS A 232 -2.89 2.16 18.45
CA LYS A 232 -4.21 1.97 19.05
C LYS A 232 -5.32 1.78 18.04
N THR A 233 -5.10 2.23 16.81
CA THR A 233 -6.12 2.26 15.76
C THR A 233 -5.57 1.83 14.41
N ALA A 234 -6.46 1.31 13.57
CA ALA A 234 -6.30 1.33 12.12
C ALA A 234 -7.17 2.45 11.54
N LYS A 235 -6.64 3.25 10.63
CA LYS A 235 -7.36 4.26 9.87
C LYS A 235 -7.37 3.93 8.40
N PHE A 236 -8.49 4.22 7.76
CA PHE A 236 -8.72 4.01 6.34
C PHE A 236 -8.78 5.36 5.65
N PHE A 237 -7.89 5.59 4.73
CA PHE A 237 -7.70 6.89 4.10
C PHE A 237 -8.02 6.83 2.62
N VAL A 238 -8.55 7.95 2.13
CA VAL A 238 -8.82 8.17 0.70
C VAL A 238 -8.32 9.53 0.28
N LYS A 239 -7.96 9.66 -0.99
CA LYS A 239 -7.63 10.95 -1.62
C LYS A 239 -7.98 10.90 -3.10
N GLN A 240 -8.69 11.90 -3.57
CA GLN A 240 -8.87 12.14 -5.01
C GLN A 240 -7.86 13.18 -5.48
N LEU A 241 -7.21 12.91 -6.62
CA LEU A 241 -6.21 13.77 -7.27
C LEU A 241 -6.78 14.47 -8.49
#